data_dfb94488c6da60dd8e9960e72ce4bc64
#
_entry.id   dfb94488c6da60dd8e9960e72ce4bc64
#
_cell.length_a   1.000
_cell.length_b   1.000
_cell.length_c   1.000
_cell.angle_alpha   90.00
_cell.angle_beta   90.00
_cell.angle_gamma   90.00
#
_symmetry.space_group_name_H-M   'P 1'
#
loop_
_entity.id
_entity.type
_entity.pdbx_description
1 polymer ?
#
loop_
_entity_poly.entity_id
_entity_poly.type
_entity_poly.pdbx_seq_one_letter_code
_entity_poly.pdbx_strand_id
1 'polypeptide(L)'
;MSRRDVIRMSEAEVDEFLSGRHVMNVATIGGDGRPHLVAMWYGFHDGKPAWWTYGKSQKILNLRRDPRITCLVETGETYDQLRGVELVGTGTILEERTDVMAVGRSVFERYTGPWSEAAEGGVAQMGAKRVAVRIEVEQVVSWDHTKLGGTY
;
A
#
# COMPACT_ATOMS: atom_id res chain seq x y z
N MET A 1 1.86 26.91 -16.09
CA MET A 1 1.58 25.77 -15.19
C MET A 1 0.83 24.72 -16.01
N SER A 2 1.37 23.52 -16.08
CA SER A 2 0.69 22.45 -16.83
C SER A 2 -0.51 21.90 -16.03
N ARG A 3 -1.48 21.27 -16.72
CA ARG A 3 -2.57 20.57 -16.03
C ARG A 3 -2.06 19.55 -15.00
N ARG A 4 -0.95 18.90 -15.31
CA ARG A 4 -0.31 17.93 -14.43
C ARG A 4 0.20 18.57 -13.13
N ASP A 5 0.66 19.81 -13.19
CA ASP A 5 1.12 20.53 -12.00
C ASP A 5 -0.06 20.92 -11.10
N VAL A 6 -1.19 21.28 -11.70
CA VAL A 6 -2.41 21.66 -10.96
C VAL A 6 -2.96 20.47 -10.17
N ILE A 7 -3.01 19.28 -10.77
CA ILE A 7 -3.62 18.10 -10.12
C ILE A 7 -2.67 17.38 -9.17
N ARG A 8 -1.39 17.73 -9.13
CA ARG A 8 -0.43 17.10 -8.21
C ARG A 8 -0.83 17.35 -6.76
N MET A 9 -0.74 16.31 -5.94
CA MET A 9 -0.90 16.44 -4.49
C MET A 9 0.41 16.89 -3.84
N SER A 10 0.30 17.68 -2.77
CA SER A 10 1.41 17.93 -1.85
C SER A 10 1.72 16.69 -1.00
N GLU A 11 2.84 16.67 -0.30
CA GLU A 11 3.17 15.58 0.63
C GLU A 11 2.07 15.37 1.68
N ALA A 12 1.57 16.45 2.27
CA ALA A 12 0.49 16.37 3.25
C ALA A 12 -0.81 15.80 2.65
N GLU A 13 -1.15 16.15 1.41
CA GLU A 13 -2.31 15.61 0.72
C GLU A 13 -2.12 14.13 0.37
N VAL A 14 -0.91 13.71 0.01
CA VAL A 14 -0.57 12.29 -0.21
C VAL A 14 -0.72 11.50 1.08
N ASP A 15 -0.19 11.99 2.19
CA ASP A 15 -0.28 11.33 3.50
C ASP A 15 -1.73 11.22 3.95
N GLU A 16 -2.52 12.28 3.81
CA GLU A 16 -3.94 12.27 4.12
C GLU A 16 -4.70 11.26 3.25
N PHE A 17 -4.45 11.26 1.94
CA PHE A 17 -5.09 10.32 1.01
C PHE A 17 -4.76 8.87 1.36
N LEU A 18 -3.49 8.55 1.61
CA LEU A 18 -3.06 7.19 1.98
C LEU A 18 -3.56 6.76 3.36
N SER A 19 -3.85 7.69 4.26
CA SER A 19 -4.45 7.39 5.57
C SER A 19 -5.90 6.90 5.46
N GLY A 20 -6.56 7.17 4.36
CA GLY A 20 -7.90 6.67 4.06
C GLY A 20 -7.96 5.16 3.93
N ARG A 21 -9.16 4.62 4.04
CA ARG A 21 -9.43 3.18 3.93
C ARG A 21 -9.60 2.79 2.48
N HIS A 22 -8.51 2.43 1.82
CA HIS A 22 -8.45 2.09 0.41
C HIS A 22 -7.94 0.68 0.17
N VAL A 23 -8.09 0.21 -1.06
CA VAL A 23 -7.38 -0.96 -1.58
C VAL A 23 -6.12 -0.48 -2.29
N MET A 24 -5.01 -1.15 -2.05
CA MET A 24 -3.74 -0.92 -2.73
C MET A 24 -3.51 -2.01 -3.77
N ASN A 25 -3.28 -1.61 -5.01
CA ASN A 25 -2.81 -2.52 -6.04
C ASN A 25 -1.28 -2.61 -5.95
N VAL A 26 -0.75 -3.81 -5.87
CA VAL A 26 0.68 -4.07 -5.68
C VAL A 26 1.22 -4.82 -6.89
N ALA A 27 2.20 -4.24 -7.56
CA ALA A 27 2.90 -4.84 -8.68
C ALA A 27 4.32 -5.25 -8.27
N THR A 28 4.66 -6.51 -8.51
CA THR A 28 6.00 -7.07 -8.36
C THR A 28 6.43 -7.73 -9.67
N ILE A 29 7.72 -7.98 -9.85
CA ILE A 29 8.25 -8.53 -11.10
C ILE A 29 8.26 -10.05 -11.03
N GLY A 30 7.48 -10.69 -11.89
CA GLY A 30 7.44 -12.15 -12.04
C GLY A 30 8.73 -12.72 -12.58
N GLY A 31 8.95 -14.03 -12.42
CA GLY A 31 10.14 -14.74 -12.88
C GLY A 31 10.33 -14.71 -14.40
N ASP A 32 9.26 -14.49 -15.15
CA ASP A 32 9.26 -14.33 -16.61
C ASP A 32 9.35 -12.86 -17.06
N GLY A 33 9.54 -11.92 -16.12
CA GLY A 33 9.59 -10.49 -16.37
C GLY A 33 8.25 -9.80 -16.49
N ARG A 34 7.13 -10.54 -16.40
CA ARG A 34 5.81 -9.92 -16.40
C ARG A 34 5.48 -9.34 -15.02
N PRO A 35 4.77 -8.20 -14.96
CA PRO A 35 4.24 -7.71 -13.69
C PRO A 35 3.25 -8.71 -13.09
N HIS A 36 3.44 -9.03 -11.81
CA HIS A 36 2.46 -9.73 -10.99
C HIS A 36 1.67 -8.70 -10.21
N LEU A 37 0.36 -8.61 -10.41
CA LEU A 37 -0.49 -7.56 -9.87
C LEU A 37 -1.58 -8.16 -8.98
N VAL A 38 -1.70 -7.64 -7.76
CA VAL A 38 -2.73 -8.05 -6.80
C VAL A 38 -3.27 -6.86 -6.02
N ALA A 39 -4.52 -6.98 -5.56
CA ALA A 39 -5.15 -6.03 -4.64
C ALA A 39 -4.87 -6.44 -3.19
N MET A 40 -4.48 -5.49 -2.36
CA MET A 40 -4.11 -5.71 -0.96
C MET A 40 -4.76 -4.67 -0.05
N TRP A 41 -5.09 -5.08 1.17
CA TRP A 41 -5.23 -4.14 2.27
C TRP A 41 -3.84 -3.77 2.79
N TYR A 42 -3.69 -2.55 3.25
CA TYR A 42 -2.42 -2.05 3.75
C TYR A 42 -2.58 -1.27 5.05
N GLY A 43 -1.52 -1.19 5.80
CA GLY A 43 -1.36 -0.37 6.98
C GLY A 43 -0.05 0.39 6.90
N PHE A 44 0.54 0.63 8.06
CA PHE A 44 1.79 1.37 8.19
C PHE A 44 2.74 0.66 9.16
N HIS A 45 4.02 0.81 8.90
CA HIS A 45 5.12 0.38 9.76
C HIS A 45 6.23 1.43 9.70
N ASP A 46 6.63 1.96 10.86
CA ASP A 46 7.59 3.07 10.96
C ASP A 46 7.22 4.26 10.06
N GLY A 47 5.94 4.61 10.00
CA GLY A 47 5.43 5.71 9.20
C GLY A 47 5.37 5.46 7.69
N LYS A 48 5.72 4.27 7.22
CA LYS A 48 5.73 3.88 5.80
C LYS A 48 4.60 2.91 5.49
N PRO A 49 4.00 2.96 4.28
CA PRO A 49 3.01 1.98 3.88
C PRO A 49 3.56 0.56 3.95
N ALA A 50 2.75 -0.34 4.46
CA ALA A 50 3.12 -1.74 4.63
C ALA A 50 1.91 -2.65 4.49
N TRP A 51 2.13 -3.88 4.07
CA TRP A 51 1.11 -4.92 4.00
C TRP A 51 1.69 -6.26 4.43
N TRP A 52 0.84 -7.25 4.66
CA TRP A 52 1.27 -8.58 5.07
C TRP A 52 0.60 -9.67 4.23
N THR A 53 1.28 -10.78 4.08
CA THR A 53 0.83 -11.91 3.25
C THR A 53 1.50 -13.21 3.66
N TYR A 54 1.03 -14.33 3.14
CA TYR A 54 1.71 -15.62 3.34
C TYR A 54 3.15 -15.57 2.82
N GLY A 55 4.10 -16.06 3.63
CA GLY A 55 5.53 -16.02 3.30
C GLY A 55 5.92 -16.80 2.04
N LYS A 56 5.06 -17.71 1.56
CA LYS A 56 5.25 -18.49 0.33
C LYS A 56 4.46 -17.96 -0.87
N SER A 57 3.82 -16.78 -0.74
CA SER A 57 3.05 -16.20 -1.85
C SER A 57 3.95 -15.75 -2.99
N GLN A 58 3.40 -15.73 -4.22
CA GLN A 58 4.17 -15.36 -5.42
C GLN A 58 4.83 -13.98 -5.31
N LYS A 59 4.14 -13.01 -4.74
CA LYS A 59 4.70 -11.65 -4.57
C LYS A 59 5.91 -11.62 -3.63
N ILE A 60 5.96 -12.48 -2.61
CA ILE A 60 7.13 -12.60 -1.74
C ILE A 60 8.29 -13.27 -2.47
N LEU A 61 8.03 -14.32 -3.23
CA LEU A 61 9.05 -14.97 -4.06
C LEU A 61 9.61 -13.97 -5.09
N ASN A 62 8.77 -13.16 -5.68
CA ASN A 62 9.17 -12.11 -6.60
C ASN A 62 10.09 -11.08 -5.93
N LEU A 63 9.69 -10.56 -4.75
CA LEU A 63 10.46 -9.55 -4.01
C LEU A 63 11.80 -10.08 -3.49
N ARG A 64 11.89 -11.36 -3.16
CA ARG A 64 13.18 -11.98 -2.78
C ARG A 64 14.17 -12.00 -3.94
N ARG A 65 13.69 -12.15 -5.16
CA ARG A 65 14.52 -12.16 -6.36
C ARG A 65 14.81 -10.75 -6.87
N ASP A 66 13.81 -9.89 -6.86
CA ASP A 66 13.85 -8.52 -7.34
C ASP A 66 13.01 -7.64 -6.41
N PRO A 67 13.63 -6.78 -5.59
CA PRO A 67 12.91 -6.00 -4.57
C PRO A 67 12.09 -4.85 -5.13
N ARG A 68 12.15 -4.56 -6.43
CA ARG A 68 11.38 -3.47 -7.03
C ARG A 68 9.89 -3.71 -6.89
N ILE A 69 9.19 -2.67 -6.49
CA ILE A 69 7.75 -2.68 -6.26
C ILE A 69 7.13 -1.38 -6.77
N THR A 70 5.94 -1.47 -7.31
CA THR A 70 5.09 -0.31 -7.59
C THR A 70 3.71 -0.56 -6.99
N CYS A 71 3.20 0.41 -6.26
CA CYS A 71 1.91 0.33 -5.62
C CYS A 71 1.03 1.48 -6.06
N LEU A 72 -0.26 1.22 -6.22
CA LEU A 72 -1.25 2.20 -6.62
C LEU A 72 -2.44 2.17 -5.65
N VAL A 73 -2.79 3.34 -5.13
CA VAL A 73 -4.06 3.57 -4.44
C VAL A 73 -4.83 4.61 -5.23
N GLU A 74 -6.07 4.31 -5.60
CA GLU A 74 -6.87 5.22 -6.42
C GLU A 74 -8.34 5.20 -5.98
N THR A 75 -9.04 6.28 -6.28
CA THR A 75 -10.49 6.44 -6.05
C THR A 75 -11.11 7.29 -7.15
N GLY A 76 -12.43 7.27 -7.20
CA GLY A 76 -13.23 8.07 -8.10
C GLY A 76 -13.84 7.26 -9.23
N GLU A 77 -15.07 7.57 -9.60
CA GLU A 77 -15.82 6.90 -10.66
C GLU A 77 -15.90 7.76 -11.92
N THR A 78 -15.90 9.08 -11.76
CA THR A 78 -15.94 10.04 -12.86
C THR A 78 -14.64 10.82 -12.96
N TYR A 79 -14.30 11.31 -14.13
CA TYR A 79 -13.01 11.94 -14.41
C TYR A 79 -12.65 13.09 -13.45
N ASP A 80 -13.62 13.91 -13.12
CA ASP A 80 -13.48 15.05 -12.20
C ASP A 80 -13.28 14.65 -10.73
N GLN A 81 -13.51 13.38 -10.41
CA GLN A 81 -13.35 12.81 -9.07
C GLN A 81 -12.11 11.90 -8.94
N LEU A 82 -11.39 11.64 -10.03
CA LEU A 82 -10.26 10.73 -10.00
C LEU A 82 -9.15 11.27 -9.11
N ARG A 83 -8.76 10.46 -8.14
CA ARG A 83 -7.63 10.72 -7.23
C ARG A 83 -6.77 9.48 -7.15
N GLY A 84 -5.47 9.66 -7.11
CA GLY A 84 -4.58 8.51 -6.97
C GLY A 84 -3.18 8.89 -6.54
N VAL A 85 -2.53 7.89 -5.95
CA VAL A 85 -1.12 7.95 -5.53
C VAL A 85 -0.45 6.66 -5.98
N GLU A 86 0.56 6.79 -6.81
CA GLU A 86 1.47 5.72 -7.19
C GLU A 86 2.76 5.86 -6.37
N LEU A 87 3.16 4.77 -5.75
CA LEU A 87 4.39 4.65 -4.98
C LEU A 87 5.35 3.73 -5.73
N VAL A 88 6.49 4.27 -6.14
CA VAL A 88 7.54 3.50 -6.81
C VAL A 88 8.73 3.36 -5.87
N GLY A 89 9.24 2.15 -5.70
CA GLY A 89 10.36 1.92 -4.80
C GLY A 89 10.75 0.47 -4.66
N THR A 90 11.17 0.08 -3.47
CA THR A 90 11.54 -1.28 -3.12
C THR A 90 10.74 -1.80 -1.94
N GLY A 91 10.50 -3.10 -1.89
CA GLY A 91 9.83 -3.78 -0.79
C GLY A 91 10.84 -4.40 0.16
N THR A 92 10.83 -4.00 1.42
CA THR A 92 11.59 -4.66 2.48
C THR A 92 10.73 -5.73 3.13
N ILE A 93 11.15 -6.98 3.04
CA ILE A 93 10.47 -8.11 3.68
C ILE A 93 10.83 -8.13 5.16
N LEU A 94 9.82 -8.06 6.02
CA LEU A 94 9.93 -8.10 7.47
C LEU A 94 9.49 -9.48 7.95
N GLU A 95 10.39 -10.22 8.59
CA GLU A 95 10.15 -11.57 9.07
C GLU A 95 10.11 -11.66 10.60
N GLU A 96 10.63 -10.65 11.29
CA GLU A 96 10.58 -10.59 12.74
C GLU A 96 9.12 -10.53 13.23
N ARG A 97 8.82 -11.36 14.23
CA ARG A 97 7.45 -11.53 14.70
C ARG A 97 6.80 -10.21 15.16
N THR A 98 7.57 -9.37 15.82
CA THR A 98 7.11 -8.06 16.29
C THR A 98 6.71 -7.15 15.15
N ASP A 99 7.47 -7.12 14.05
CA ASP A 99 7.18 -6.31 12.87
C ASP A 99 5.95 -6.84 12.11
N VAL A 100 5.87 -8.16 11.93
CA VAL A 100 4.71 -8.80 11.29
C VAL A 100 3.43 -8.50 12.06
N MET A 101 3.48 -8.59 13.39
CA MET A 101 2.33 -8.30 14.25
C MET A 101 1.96 -6.81 14.23
N ALA A 102 2.95 -5.91 14.17
CA ALA A 102 2.71 -4.47 14.07
C ALA A 102 1.96 -4.12 12.78
N VAL A 103 2.37 -4.69 11.65
CA VAL A 103 1.67 -4.51 10.37
C VAL A 103 0.28 -5.14 10.42
N GLY A 104 0.15 -6.35 10.95
CA GLY A 104 -1.14 -7.04 11.11
C GLY A 104 -2.12 -6.23 11.95
N ARG A 105 -1.65 -5.64 13.06
CA ARG A 105 -2.46 -4.73 13.90
C ARG A 105 -2.89 -3.49 13.13
N SER A 106 -1.97 -2.84 12.42
CA SER A 106 -2.27 -1.64 11.62
C SER A 106 -3.35 -1.93 10.58
N VAL A 107 -3.26 -3.06 9.87
CA VAL A 107 -4.28 -3.50 8.90
C VAL A 107 -5.61 -3.78 9.60
N PHE A 108 -5.60 -4.49 10.73
CA PHE A 108 -6.81 -4.81 11.48
C PHE A 108 -7.55 -3.54 11.92
N GLU A 109 -6.86 -2.61 12.57
CA GLU A 109 -7.46 -1.36 13.06
C GLU A 109 -8.04 -0.51 11.93
N ARG A 110 -7.46 -0.56 10.74
CA ARG A 110 -7.93 0.21 9.58
C ARG A 110 -9.17 -0.40 8.92
N TYR A 111 -9.27 -1.70 8.82
CA TYR A 111 -10.30 -2.38 8.00
C TYR A 111 -11.31 -3.18 8.80
N THR A 112 -11.02 -3.54 10.03
CA THR A 112 -11.88 -4.42 10.83
C THR A 112 -12.49 -3.71 12.04
N GLY A 113 -11.68 -3.14 12.91
CA GLY A 113 -12.18 -2.47 14.11
C GLY A 113 -11.12 -2.20 15.16
N PRO A 114 -11.52 -1.72 16.35
CA PRO A 114 -10.60 -1.35 17.40
C PRO A 114 -9.80 -2.57 17.93
N TRP A 115 -8.57 -2.31 18.36
CA TRP A 115 -7.71 -3.33 18.94
C TRP A 115 -8.24 -3.80 20.30
N SER A 116 -8.14 -5.09 20.54
CA SER A 116 -8.53 -5.74 21.78
C SER A 116 -7.68 -7.00 22.00
N GLU A 117 -7.74 -7.59 23.18
CA GLU A 117 -7.08 -8.87 23.47
C GLU A 117 -7.55 -10.01 22.54
N ALA A 118 -8.85 -10.06 22.26
CA ALA A 118 -9.40 -11.01 21.29
C ALA A 118 -8.89 -10.75 19.86
N ALA A 119 -8.77 -9.48 19.46
CA ALA A 119 -8.20 -9.10 18.16
C ALA A 119 -6.73 -9.52 18.08
N GLU A 120 -5.95 -9.33 19.15
CA GLU A 120 -4.55 -9.75 19.21
C GLU A 120 -4.39 -11.25 18.97
N GLY A 121 -5.19 -12.07 19.63
CA GLY A 121 -5.21 -13.52 19.42
C GLY A 121 -5.53 -13.91 17.98
N GLY A 122 -6.54 -13.29 17.39
CA GLY A 122 -6.93 -13.52 15.99
C GLY A 122 -5.86 -13.11 15.00
N VAL A 123 -5.28 -11.93 15.17
CA VAL A 123 -4.19 -11.41 14.33
C VAL A 123 -2.93 -12.27 14.47
N ALA A 124 -2.60 -12.73 15.70
CA ALA A 124 -1.48 -13.63 15.93
C ALA A 124 -1.67 -14.97 15.21
N GLN A 125 -2.87 -15.53 15.23
CA GLN A 125 -3.20 -16.76 14.50
C GLN A 125 -3.09 -16.58 12.99
N MET A 126 -3.66 -15.51 12.45
CA MET A 126 -3.55 -15.17 11.02
C MET A 126 -2.09 -14.92 10.61
N GLY A 127 -1.33 -14.27 11.46
CA GLY A 127 0.06 -13.90 11.21
C GLY A 127 1.06 -15.07 11.29
N ALA A 128 0.67 -16.24 11.82
CA ALA A 128 1.60 -17.35 12.08
C ALA A 128 2.42 -17.80 10.85
N LYS A 129 1.85 -17.70 9.63
CA LYS A 129 2.49 -18.06 8.37
C LYS A 129 2.73 -16.84 7.47
N ARG A 130 2.61 -15.63 8.01
CA ARG A 130 2.74 -14.39 7.27
C ARG A 130 4.10 -13.74 7.50
N VAL A 131 4.49 -12.97 6.51
CA VAL A 131 5.54 -11.96 6.56
C VAL A 131 4.92 -10.62 6.21
N ALA A 132 5.59 -9.54 6.54
CA ALA A 132 5.17 -8.21 6.14
C ALA A 132 6.12 -7.64 5.08
N VAL A 133 5.65 -6.65 4.34
CA VAL A 133 6.44 -5.88 3.40
C VAL A 133 6.24 -4.41 3.70
N ARG A 134 7.32 -3.70 3.98
CA ARG A 134 7.35 -2.25 4.09
C ARG A 134 7.83 -1.67 2.77
N ILE A 135 7.14 -0.65 2.29
CA ILE A 135 7.47 0.00 1.03
C ILE A 135 8.47 1.13 1.31
N GLU A 136 9.67 1.00 0.76
CA GLU A 136 10.67 2.06 0.75
C GLU A 136 10.45 2.89 -0.51
N VAL A 137 9.78 4.04 -0.35
CA VAL A 137 9.34 4.89 -1.46
C VAL A 137 10.50 5.72 -1.99
N GLU A 138 10.76 5.62 -3.28
CA GLU A 138 11.78 6.40 -4.00
C GLU A 138 11.15 7.53 -4.80
N GLN A 139 9.94 7.30 -5.33
CA GLN A 139 9.20 8.27 -6.14
C GLN A 139 7.71 8.17 -5.85
N VAL A 140 7.05 9.33 -5.76
CA VAL A 140 5.60 9.44 -5.66
C VAL A 140 5.07 10.13 -6.92
N VAL A 141 4.08 9.53 -7.56
CA VAL A 141 3.27 10.15 -8.60
C VAL A 141 1.85 10.29 -8.08
N SER A 142 1.27 11.47 -8.15
CA SER A 142 -0.06 11.72 -7.60
C SER A 142 -0.90 12.58 -8.52
N TRP A 143 -2.23 12.45 -8.38
CA TRP A 143 -3.21 13.26 -9.09
C TRP A 143 -4.48 13.41 -8.26
N ASP A 144 -5.05 14.59 -8.33
CA ASP A 144 -6.36 14.92 -7.76
C ASP A 144 -7.11 15.81 -8.75
N HIS A 145 -8.00 15.21 -9.52
CA HIS A 145 -8.77 15.91 -10.55
C HIS A 145 -9.81 16.85 -9.96
N THR A 146 -10.15 16.73 -8.68
CA THR A 146 -11.06 17.68 -8.02
C THR A 146 -10.51 19.10 -8.04
N LYS A 147 -9.17 19.26 -8.13
CA LYS A 147 -8.50 20.56 -8.23
C LYS A 147 -8.74 21.28 -9.55
N LEU A 148 -9.29 20.61 -10.57
CA LEU A 148 -9.62 21.21 -11.87
C LEU A 148 -10.94 22.01 -11.85
N GLY A 149 -11.72 21.94 -10.77
CA GLY A 149 -12.98 22.68 -10.64
C GLY A 149 -14.05 22.35 -11.68
N GLY A 150 -14.01 21.14 -12.24
CA GLY A 150 -14.96 20.68 -13.25
C GLY A 150 -14.76 21.28 -14.65
N THR A 151 -13.69 21.99 -14.89
CA THR A 151 -13.34 22.53 -16.21
C THR A 151 -12.51 21.53 -17.01
N TYR A 152 -13.05 21.11 -18.14
CA TYR A 152 -12.39 20.32 -19.17
C TYR A 152 -11.82 21.19 -20.29
#